data_33987fa41ed2b43832af8439818ffcac
#
_entry.id   33987fa41ed2b43832af8439818ffcac
#
_cell.length_a   1.000
_cell.length_b   1.000
_cell.length_c   1.000
_cell.angle_alpha   90.00
_cell.angle_beta   90.00
_cell.angle_gamma   90.00
#
_symmetry.space_group_name_H-M   'P 1'
#
loop_
_entity.id
_entity.type
_entity.pdbx_description
1 polymer ?
#
loop_
_entity_poly.entity_id
_entity_poly.type
_entity_poly.pdbx_seq_one_letter_code
_entity_poly.pdbx_strand_id
1 'polypeptide(L)'
;LAAGRRMYEELSPETKEFIDFLYDNELLDVLSREGKAPGGYCTMFEKYKAPFIFSNFNGTAGDVDVLTHEAGHAFAFYRAMNSDIYPDLREPTIEACECHSMSMEFLTQDYHKYFFGAQTAKYELAHCEDSLDFIPYGCMVDEFQHLMYENEDLTPDERHGVWEKLEKKYRPWLSMDGLPFYGRYAHWQWKPHIYLNPLYYIDYCMAGTVALQVWTLSLQDRKA
;
A
#
# COMPACT_ATOMS: atom_id res chain seq x y z
N LEU A 1 12.50 -8.97 8.92
CA LEU A 1 12.30 -10.09 7.99
C LEU A 1 11.97 -11.39 8.73
N ALA A 2 12.76 -11.82 9.73
CA ALA A 2 12.47 -13.05 10.49
C ALA A 2 11.09 -13.05 11.17
N ALA A 3 10.67 -11.91 11.75
CA ALA A 3 9.34 -11.75 12.33
C ALA A 3 8.25 -11.86 11.25
N GLY A 4 8.48 -11.29 10.06
CA GLY A 4 7.56 -11.39 8.93
C GLY A 4 7.40 -12.84 8.43
N ARG A 5 8.51 -13.57 8.25
CA ARG A 5 8.45 -15.00 7.90
C ARG A 5 7.59 -15.77 8.91
N ARG A 6 7.90 -15.63 10.20
CA ARG A 6 7.15 -16.29 11.27
C ARG A 6 5.65 -15.95 11.26
N MET A 7 5.31 -14.68 11.02
CA MET A 7 3.92 -14.24 10.94
C MET A 7 3.15 -15.01 9.87
N TYR A 8 3.69 -15.09 8.65
CA TYR A 8 3.05 -15.81 7.54
C TYR A 8 3.07 -17.34 7.70
N GLU A 9 4.09 -17.89 8.38
CA GLU A 9 4.12 -19.31 8.74
C GLU A 9 2.99 -19.70 9.71
N GLU A 10 2.57 -18.79 10.57
CA GLU A 10 1.53 -19.02 11.58
C GLU A 10 0.13 -18.58 11.13
N LEU A 11 0.01 -17.73 10.10
CA LEU A 11 -1.27 -17.17 9.64
C LEU A 11 -2.17 -18.25 9.02
N SER A 12 -1.65 -19.04 8.08
CA SER A 12 -2.34 -20.19 7.51
C SER A 12 -1.35 -21.16 6.84
N PRO A 13 -1.77 -22.42 6.57
CA PRO A 13 -0.95 -23.35 5.78
C PRO A 13 -0.57 -22.80 4.40
N GLU A 14 -1.48 -22.08 3.74
CA GLU A 14 -1.29 -21.51 2.42
C GLU A 14 -0.29 -20.35 2.44
N THR A 15 -0.37 -19.48 3.44
CA THR A 15 0.59 -18.39 3.60
C THR A 15 1.96 -18.89 4.05
N LYS A 16 2.00 -20.01 4.80
CA LYS A 16 3.26 -20.68 5.14
C LYS A 16 3.96 -21.21 3.88
N GLU A 17 3.26 -21.95 3.03
CA GLU A 17 3.81 -22.45 1.76
C GLU A 17 4.36 -21.30 0.91
N PHE A 18 3.60 -20.25 0.77
CA PHE A 18 3.96 -19.04 0.03
C PHE A 18 5.22 -18.36 0.58
N ILE A 19 5.26 -18.09 1.89
CA ILE A 19 6.39 -17.36 2.47
C ILE A 19 7.68 -18.18 2.47
N ASP A 20 7.58 -19.49 2.70
CA ASP A 20 8.72 -20.39 2.56
C ASP A 20 9.27 -20.36 1.12
N PHE A 21 8.38 -20.40 0.12
CA PHE A 21 8.77 -20.28 -1.29
C PHE A 21 9.52 -18.99 -1.59
N LEU A 22 9.03 -17.83 -1.07
CA LEU A 22 9.70 -16.54 -1.27
C LEU A 22 11.11 -16.51 -0.67
N TYR A 23 11.25 -17.00 0.57
CA TYR A 23 12.55 -16.98 1.26
C TYR A 23 13.53 -17.98 0.68
N ASP A 24 13.09 -19.19 0.36
CA ASP A 24 13.95 -20.26 -0.15
C ASP A 24 14.46 -19.96 -1.58
N ASN A 25 13.76 -19.10 -2.33
CA ASN A 25 14.15 -18.68 -3.68
C ASN A 25 14.66 -17.22 -3.73
N GLU A 26 14.91 -16.56 -2.59
CA GLU A 26 15.46 -15.19 -2.52
C GLU A 26 14.65 -14.16 -3.31
N LEU A 27 13.30 -14.25 -3.27
CA LEU A 27 12.37 -13.41 -4.04
C LEU A 27 12.00 -12.09 -3.34
N LEU A 28 12.84 -11.62 -2.42
CA LEU A 28 12.66 -10.42 -1.61
C LEU A 28 13.91 -9.52 -1.71
N ASP A 29 13.85 -8.43 -2.46
CA ASP A 29 14.85 -7.37 -2.43
C ASP A 29 14.28 -6.14 -1.71
N VAL A 30 14.29 -6.16 -0.38
CA VAL A 30 13.58 -5.17 0.42
C VAL A 30 14.49 -4.21 1.19
N LEU A 31 15.80 -4.46 1.28
CA LEU A 31 16.71 -3.58 2.03
C LEU A 31 17.15 -2.38 1.20
N SER A 32 17.17 -1.21 1.82
CA SER A 32 17.71 0.01 1.23
C SER A 32 19.21 -0.10 0.97
N ARG A 33 19.70 0.46 -0.13
CA ARG A 33 21.12 0.61 -0.45
C ARG A 33 21.35 1.77 -1.41
N GLU A 34 22.56 2.27 -1.46
CA GLU A 34 22.94 3.34 -2.38
C GLU A 34 22.69 2.92 -3.85
N GLY A 35 22.14 3.84 -4.62
CA GLY A 35 21.81 3.62 -6.05
C GLY A 35 20.57 2.77 -6.32
N LYS A 36 19.85 2.30 -5.28
CA LYS A 36 18.58 1.59 -5.44
C LYS A 36 17.45 2.57 -5.76
N ALA A 37 16.59 2.23 -6.72
CA ALA A 37 15.42 3.05 -7.04
C ALA A 37 14.49 3.19 -5.83
N PRO A 38 13.89 4.37 -5.60
CA PRO A 38 12.95 4.57 -4.50
C PRO A 38 11.62 3.83 -4.74
N GLY A 39 10.83 3.67 -3.68
CA GLY A 39 9.51 3.04 -3.70
C GLY A 39 9.54 1.56 -3.36
N GLY A 40 8.39 0.92 -3.51
CA GLY A 40 8.16 -0.50 -3.35
C GLY A 40 7.16 -0.97 -4.41
N TYR A 41 7.24 -2.23 -4.79
CA TYR A 41 6.28 -2.88 -5.67
C TYR A 41 6.39 -4.40 -5.58
N CYS A 42 5.31 -5.07 -5.94
CA CYS A 42 5.31 -6.49 -6.23
C CYS A 42 5.17 -6.70 -7.75
N THR A 43 5.86 -7.68 -8.27
CA THR A 43 5.71 -8.14 -9.65
C THR A 43 5.70 -9.64 -9.73
N MET A 44 5.38 -10.22 -10.91
CA MET A 44 5.36 -11.66 -11.11
C MET A 44 6.21 -12.08 -12.31
N PHE A 45 6.88 -13.22 -12.17
CA PHE A 45 7.61 -13.88 -13.23
C PHE A 45 6.83 -15.12 -13.68
N GLU A 46 5.93 -14.95 -14.62
CA GLU A 46 5.01 -15.98 -15.12
C GLU A 46 5.70 -17.32 -15.44
N LYS A 47 6.82 -17.26 -16.14
CA LYS A 47 7.60 -18.47 -16.51
C LYS A 47 8.04 -19.29 -15.30
N TYR A 48 8.31 -18.63 -14.19
CA TYR A 48 8.81 -19.25 -12.97
C TYR A 48 7.72 -19.46 -11.92
N LYS A 49 6.50 -18.98 -12.20
CA LYS A 49 5.38 -18.93 -11.24
C LYS A 49 5.79 -18.30 -9.92
N ALA A 50 6.60 -17.26 -10.01
CA ALA A 50 7.26 -16.63 -8.88
C ALA A 50 6.86 -15.13 -8.78
N PRO A 51 6.25 -14.68 -7.68
CA PRO A 51 6.15 -13.27 -7.36
C PRO A 51 7.50 -12.76 -6.84
N PHE A 52 7.74 -11.45 -6.95
CA PHE A 52 8.95 -10.81 -6.45
C PHE A 52 8.59 -9.49 -5.78
N ILE A 53 9.11 -9.27 -4.58
CA ILE A 53 8.90 -8.04 -3.81
C ILE A 53 10.16 -7.19 -3.80
N PHE A 54 10.01 -5.95 -4.26
CA PHE A 54 11.03 -4.92 -4.20
C PHE A 54 10.59 -3.83 -3.20
N SER A 55 11.49 -3.35 -2.35
CA SER A 55 11.21 -2.25 -1.42
C SER A 55 12.49 -1.58 -0.93
N ASN A 56 12.37 -0.63 -0.01
CA ASN A 56 13.47 0.14 0.56
C ASN A 56 13.32 0.27 2.09
N PHE A 57 13.39 -0.84 2.81
CA PHE A 57 13.28 -0.87 4.28
C PHE A 57 14.36 -0.03 4.94
N ASN A 58 13.95 0.75 5.94
CA ASN A 58 14.78 1.72 6.65
C ASN A 58 14.75 1.57 8.18
N GLY A 59 14.08 0.55 8.70
CA GLY A 59 13.98 0.26 10.14
C GLY A 59 12.83 0.96 10.85
N THR A 60 11.86 1.51 10.12
CA THR A 60 10.67 2.16 10.70
C THR A 60 9.44 1.23 10.69
N ALA A 61 8.36 1.66 11.36
CA ALA A 61 7.08 0.94 11.35
C ALA A 61 6.54 0.75 9.93
N GLY A 62 6.74 1.72 9.05
CA GLY A 62 6.35 1.64 7.64
C GLY A 62 6.94 0.46 6.87
N ASP A 63 8.06 -0.12 7.33
CA ASP A 63 8.58 -1.35 6.71
C ASP A 63 7.63 -2.55 6.92
N VAL A 64 6.88 -2.55 8.02
CA VAL A 64 5.89 -3.60 8.31
C VAL A 64 4.66 -3.40 7.44
N ASP A 65 4.19 -2.15 7.29
CA ASP A 65 3.07 -1.81 6.42
C ASP A 65 3.37 -2.23 4.98
N VAL A 66 4.54 -1.84 4.46
CA VAL A 66 4.98 -2.23 3.11
C VAL A 66 5.15 -3.74 2.98
N LEU A 67 5.72 -4.42 3.99
CA LEU A 67 5.88 -5.88 3.94
C LEU A 67 4.55 -6.60 3.81
N THR A 68 3.55 -6.22 4.62
CA THR A 68 2.23 -6.85 4.61
C THR A 68 1.44 -6.51 3.35
N HIS A 69 1.56 -5.28 2.87
CA HIS A 69 0.98 -4.81 1.63
C HIS A 69 1.52 -5.59 0.42
N GLU A 70 2.82 -5.56 0.19
CA GLU A 70 3.44 -6.22 -0.96
C GLU A 70 3.31 -7.76 -0.90
N ALA A 71 3.32 -8.33 0.30
CA ALA A 71 3.07 -9.75 0.47
C ALA A 71 1.60 -10.12 0.18
N GLY A 72 0.64 -9.20 0.34
CA GLY A 72 -0.74 -9.38 -0.08
C GLY A 72 -0.85 -9.56 -1.60
N HIS A 73 -0.21 -8.67 -2.37
CA HIS A 73 -0.08 -8.81 -3.83
C HIS A 73 0.63 -10.11 -4.21
N ALA A 74 1.78 -10.36 -3.60
CA ALA A 74 2.61 -11.53 -3.91
C ALA A 74 1.88 -12.85 -3.63
N PHE A 75 1.12 -12.92 -2.54
CA PHE A 75 0.31 -14.09 -2.21
C PHE A 75 -0.79 -14.34 -3.25
N ALA A 76 -1.51 -13.30 -3.65
CA ALA A 76 -2.53 -13.39 -4.69
C ALA A 76 -1.93 -13.87 -6.03
N PHE A 77 -0.81 -13.30 -6.46
CA PHE A 77 -0.10 -13.72 -7.66
C PHE A 77 0.43 -15.15 -7.56
N TYR A 78 1.02 -15.52 -6.41
CA TYR A 78 1.47 -16.89 -6.18
C TYR A 78 0.33 -17.92 -6.31
N ARG A 79 -0.81 -17.63 -5.70
CA ARG A 79 -2.01 -18.47 -5.78
C ARG A 79 -2.55 -18.55 -7.20
N ALA A 80 -2.65 -17.43 -7.90
CA ALA A 80 -3.15 -17.36 -9.28
C ALA A 80 -2.26 -18.14 -10.26
N MET A 81 -0.94 -17.95 -10.17
CA MET A 81 0.03 -18.65 -11.04
C MET A 81 0.09 -20.18 -10.79
N ASN A 82 -0.23 -20.61 -9.57
CA ASN A 82 -0.24 -22.04 -9.18
C ASN A 82 -1.64 -22.67 -9.24
N SER A 83 -2.61 -21.99 -9.82
CA SER A 83 -3.97 -22.47 -10.08
C SER A 83 -4.19 -22.75 -11.58
N ASP A 84 -5.38 -23.27 -11.91
CA ASP A 84 -5.82 -23.48 -13.29
C ASP A 84 -6.40 -22.22 -13.96
N ILE A 85 -6.20 -21.02 -13.36
CA ILE A 85 -6.61 -19.75 -13.94
C ILE A 85 -5.82 -19.48 -15.22
N TYR A 86 -6.54 -19.10 -16.28
CA TYR A 86 -5.94 -18.73 -17.55
C TYR A 86 -4.96 -17.55 -17.36
N PRO A 87 -3.77 -17.57 -18.00
CA PRO A 87 -2.72 -16.55 -17.74
C PRO A 87 -3.21 -15.10 -17.79
N ASP A 88 -4.00 -14.75 -18.81
CA ASP A 88 -4.51 -13.36 -18.99
C ASP A 88 -5.50 -12.92 -17.88
N LEU A 89 -5.95 -13.83 -17.00
CA LEU A 89 -6.86 -13.55 -15.89
C LEU A 89 -6.16 -13.61 -14.52
N ARG A 90 -4.85 -13.81 -14.48
CA ARG A 90 -4.09 -13.93 -13.22
C ARG A 90 -3.80 -12.59 -12.57
N GLU A 91 -3.77 -11.55 -13.37
CA GLU A 91 -3.63 -10.17 -12.91
C GLU A 91 -5.02 -9.49 -12.98
N PRO A 92 -5.66 -9.27 -11.84
CA PRO A 92 -6.95 -8.58 -11.81
C PRO A 92 -6.76 -7.07 -12.05
N THR A 93 -7.86 -6.32 -12.03
CA THR A 93 -7.81 -4.85 -12.07
C THR A 93 -7.06 -4.29 -10.85
N ILE A 94 -6.53 -3.08 -10.98
CA ILE A 94 -5.64 -2.49 -9.96
C ILE A 94 -6.36 -2.36 -8.62
N GLU A 95 -7.60 -1.88 -8.61
CA GLU A 95 -8.41 -1.78 -7.38
C GLU A 95 -8.63 -3.14 -6.70
N ALA A 96 -8.72 -4.23 -7.46
CA ALA A 96 -8.81 -5.57 -6.89
C ALA A 96 -7.45 -6.06 -6.35
N CYS A 97 -6.33 -5.69 -7.00
CA CYS A 97 -5.00 -5.91 -6.47
C CYS A 97 -4.83 -5.24 -5.10
N GLU A 98 -5.27 -3.98 -4.99
CA GLU A 98 -5.18 -3.24 -3.73
C GLU A 98 -6.13 -3.78 -2.65
N CYS A 99 -7.24 -4.41 -3.02
CA CYS A 99 -8.04 -5.15 -2.04
C CYS A 99 -7.26 -6.29 -1.39
N HIS A 100 -6.41 -7.00 -2.16
CA HIS A 100 -5.57 -8.07 -1.61
C HIS A 100 -4.49 -7.52 -0.67
N SER A 101 -3.76 -6.48 -1.09
CA SER A 101 -2.67 -5.89 -0.33
C SER A 101 -3.17 -5.25 0.97
N MET A 102 -4.13 -4.35 0.90
CA MET A 102 -4.66 -3.62 2.05
C MET A 102 -5.42 -4.54 3.03
N SER A 103 -6.11 -5.58 2.53
CA SER A 103 -6.73 -6.59 3.42
C SER A 103 -5.68 -7.38 4.19
N MET A 104 -4.53 -7.72 3.57
CA MET A 104 -3.47 -8.46 4.23
C MET A 104 -2.85 -7.67 5.39
N GLU A 105 -2.74 -6.35 5.28
CA GLU A 105 -2.28 -5.49 6.37
C GLU A 105 -3.13 -5.67 7.64
N PHE A 106 -4.45 -5.73 7.51
CA PHE A 106 -5.37 -5.94 8.63
C PHE A 106 -5.45 -7.39 9.10
N LEU A 107 -5.42 -8.36 8.18
CA LEU A 107 -5.50 -9.77 8.53
C LEU A 107 -4.28 -10.27 9.32
N THR A 108 -3.15 -9.57 9.24
CA THR A 108 -1.93 -9.85 10.00
C THR A 108 -1.89 -9.22 11.40
N GLN A 109 -2.92 -8.48 11.81
CA GLN A 109 -2.95 -7.69 13.04
C GLN A 109 -2.56 -8.48 14.30
N ASP A 110 -3.04 -9.71 14.49
CA ASP A 110 -2.73 -10.51 15.68
C ASP A 110 -1.25 -10.85 15.83
N TYR A 111 -0.47 -10.66 14.76
CA TYR A 111 0.96 -10.95 14.67
C TYR A 111 1.85 -9.72 14.80
N HIS A 112 1.30 -8.51 14.82
CA HIS A 112 2.06 -7.25 14.95
C HIS A 112 2.94 -7.23 16.20
N LYS A 113 2.57 -7.99 17.22
CA LYS A 113 3.38 -8.20 18.45
C LYS A 113 4.79 -8.73 18.17
N TYR A 114 5.02 -9.42 17.05
CA TYR A 114 6.34 -9.93 16.69
C TYR A 114 7.29 -8.83 16.23
N PHE A 115 6.76 -7.69 15.82
CA PHE A 115 7.53 -6.53 15.39
C PHE A 115 7.62 -5.47 16.49
N PHE A 116 6.51 -5.22 17.19
CA PHE A 116 6.37 -4.04 18.06
C PHE A 116 6.36 -4.36 19.56
N GLY A 117 6.21 -5.61 19.96
CA GLY A 117 6.22 -6.02 21.37
C GLY A 117 5.24 -5.19 22.22
N ALA A 118 5.75 -4.46 23.21
CA ALA A 118 4.93 -3.60 24.08
C ALA A 118 4.32 -2.38 23.36
N GLN A 119 4.77 -2.03 22.16
CA GLN A 119 4.24 -0.91 21.37
C GLN A 119 3.16 -1.33 20.37
N THR A 120 2.75 -2.59 20.37
CA THR A 120 1.77 -3.13 19.39
C THR A 120 0.49 -2.30 19.34
N ALA A 121 -0.15 -2.02 20.48
CA ALA A 121 -1.40 -1.26 20.52
C ALA A 121 -1.25 0.17 19.98
N LYS A 122 -0.07 0.79 20.17
CA LYS A 122 0.22 2.11 19.61
C LYS A 122 0.35 2.05 18.09
N TYR A 123 1.02 1.04 17.57
CA TYR A 123 1.14 0.84 16.13
C TYR A 123 -0.23 0.56 15.50
N GLU A 124 -1.02 -0.34 16.07
CA GLU A 124 -2.36 -0.67 15.55
C GLU A 124 -3.30 0.53 15.52
N LEU A 125 -3.24 1.40 16.55
CA LEU A 125 -4.00 2.65 16.55
C LEU A 125 -3.54 3.57 15.41
N ALA A 126 -2.23 3.79 15.26
CA ALA A 126 -1.68 4.64 14.20
C ALA A 126 -2.03 4.09 12.80
N HIS A 127 -1.89 2.80 12.56
CA HIS A 127 -2.25 2.16 11.30
C HIS A 127 -3.75 2.32 10.96
N CYS A 128 -4.62 2.19 11.97
CA CYS A 128 -6.05 2.43 11.79
C CYS A 128 -6.36 3.90 11.48
N GLU A 129 -5.73 4.85 12.21
CA GLU A 129 -5.87 6.28 11.97
C GLU A 129 -5.39 6.66 10.56
N ASP A 130 -4.21 6.17 10.15
CA ASP A 130 -3.64 6.42 8.82
C ASP A 130 -4.55 5.88 7.71
N SER A 131 -5.14 4.70 7.91
CA SER A 131 -6.08 4.10 6.94
C SER A 131 -7.36 4.93 6.77
N LEU A 132 -7.86 5.55 7.83
CA LEU A 132 -9.03 6.43 7.77
C LEU A 132 -8.69 7.82 7.19
N ASP A 133 -7.55 8.40 7.60
CA ASP A 133 -7.07 9.69 7.09
C ASP A 133 -6.68 9.61 5.61
N PHE A 134 -6.32 8.42 5.13
CA PHE A 134 -5.99 8.21 3.73
C PHE A 134 -7.18 8.45 2.81
N ILE A 135 -8.41 8.11 3.22
CA ILE A 135 -9.61 8.22 2.36
C ILE A 135 -9.81 9.66 1.86
N PRO A 136 -9.93 10.70 2.73
CA PRO A 136 -10.04 12.07 2.23
C PRO A 136 -8.81 12.52 1.43
N TYR A 137 -7.61 12.05 1.79
CA TYR A 137 -6.41 12.38 1.05
C TYR A 137 -6.40 11.78 -0.36
N GLY A 138 -6.75 10.52 -0.51
CA GLY A 138 -6.81 9.87 -1.81
C GLY A 138 -7.88 10.49 -2.74
N CYS A 139 -9.06 10.81 -2.18
CA CYS A 139 -10.09 11.55 -2.92
C CYS A 139 -9.60 12.95 -3.36
N MET A 140 -8.83 13.62 -2.51
CA MET A 140 -8.22 14.90 -2.84
C MET A 140 -7.21 14.78 -4.01
N VAL A 141 -6.37 13.76 -3.98
CA VAL A 141 -5.40 13.49 -5.06
C VAL A 141 -6.10 13.21 -6.38
N ASP A 142 -7.22 12.50 -6.34
CA ASP A 142 -8.02 12.21 -7.53
C ASP A 142 -8.68 13.47 -8.10
N GLU A 143 -9.39 14.25 -7.26
CA GLU A 143 -9.99 15.53 -7.69
C GLU A 143 -8.93 16.48 -8.25
N PHE A 144 -7.73 16.51 -7.67
CA PHE A 144 -6.62 17.31 -8.20
C PHE A 144 -6.26 16.89 -9.62
N GLN A 145 -6.13 15.60 -9.88
CA GLN A 145 -5.80 15.11 -11.24
C GLN A 145 -6.88 15.49 -12.25
N HIS A 146 -8.16 15.30 -11.92
CA HIS A 146 -9.26 15.73 -12.79
C HIS A 146 -9.17 17.22 -13.13
N LEU A 147 -8.96 18.07 -12.11
CA LEU A 147 -8.83 19.52 -12.32
C LEU A 147 -7.60 19.88 -13.18
N MET A 148 -6.50 19.12 -13.10
CA MET A 148 -5.32 19.34 -13.93
C MET A 148 -5.58 18.97 -15.40
N TYR A 149 -6.30 17.88 -15.65
CA TYR A 149 -6.67 17.47 -17.02
C TYR A 149 -7.73 18.39 -17.65
N GLU A 150 -8.65 18.92 -16.84
CA GLU A 150 -9.63 19.90 -17.32
C GLU A 150 -9.04 21.29 -17.60
N ASN A 151 -7.89 21.63 -17.00
CA ASN A 151 -7.25 22.93 -17.05
C ASN A 151 -5.75 22.80 -17.35
N GLU A 152 -5.42 22.32 -18.54
CA GLU A 152 -4.04 22.00 -18.95
C GLU A 152 -3.08 23.20 -18.94
N ASP A 153 -3.60 24.41 -19.18
CA ASP A 153 -2.83 25.65 -19.29
C ASP A 153 -2.39 26.25 -17.93
N LEU A 154 -2.76 25.66 -16.80
CA LEU A 154 -2.36 26.16 -15.49
C LEU A 154 -0.85 26.17 -15.30
N THR A 155 -0.33 27.31 -14.88
CA THR A 155 1.06 27.45 -14.45
C THR A 155 1.35 26.62 -13.18
N PRO A 156 2.62 26.30 -12.87
CA PRO A 156 2.95 25.57 -11.62
C PRO A 156 2.41 26.24 -10.37
N ASP A 157 2.45 27.56 -10.26
CA ASP A 157 1.94 28.29 -9.10
C ASP A 157 0.41 28.23 -8.99
N GLU A 158 -0.30 28.28 -10.11
CA GLU A 158 -1.76 28.07 -10.12
C GLU A 158 -2.13 26.66 -9.69
N ARG A 159 -1.36 25.64 -10.11
CA ARG A 159 -1.54 24.24 -9.64
C ARG A 159 -1.31 24.12 -8.14
N HIS A 160 -0.33 24.84 -7.57
CA HIS A 160 -0.16 24.92 -6.11
C HIS A 160 -1.39 25.53 -5.44
N GLY A 161 -1.97 26.58 -6.04
CA GLY A 161 -3.21 27.20 -5.54
C GLY A 161 -4.44 26.28 -5.60
N VAL A 162 -4.52 25.39 -6.60
CA VAL A 162 -5.56 24.36 -6.66
C VAL A 162 -5.35 23.34 -5.53
N TRP A 163 -4.11 22.84 -5.37
CA TRP A 163 -3.80 21.90 -4.29
C TRP A 163 -4.09 22.48 -2.90
N GLU A 164 -3.76 23.76 -2.66
CA GLU A 164 -4.08 24.46 -1.40
C GLU A 164 -5.59 24.45 -1.10
N LYS A 165 -6.42 24.74 -2.10
CA LYS A 165 -7.88 24.76 -1.92
C LYS A 165 -8.41 23.37 -1.59
N LEU A 166 -7.90 22.34 -2.25
CA LEU A 166 -8.28 20.95 -2.00
C LEU A 166 -7.80 20.48 -0.64
N GLU A 167 -6.58 20.83 -0.23
CA GLU A 167 -6.05 20.51 1.10
C GLU A 167 -6.97 21.07 2.21
N LYS A 168 -7.39 22.32 2.07
CA LYS A 168 -8.33 22.97 2.99
C LYS A 168 -9.75 22.37 2.97
N LYS A 169 -10.16 21.82 1.83
CA LYS A 169 -11.45 21.16 1.66
C LYS A 169 -11.47 19.77 2.31
N TYR A 170 -10.46 18.96 2.03
CA TYR A 170 -10.43 17.56 2.41
C TYR A 170 -9.78 17.29 3.76
N ARG A 171 -8.79 18.13 4.16
CA ARG A 171 -8.04 17.98 5.40
C ARG A 171 -7.91 19.30 6.18
N PRO A 172 -9.05 19.93 6.55
CA PRO A 172 -9.06 21.26 7.18
C PRO A 172 -8.37 21.33 8.55
N TRP A 173 -8.06 20.18 9.15
CA TRP A 173 -7.33 20.08 10.42
C TRP A 173 -5.82 20.21 10.26
N LEU A 174 -5.27 20.11 9.03
CA LEU A 174 -3.85 20.26 8.79
C LEU A 174 -3.47 21.72 8.55
N SER A 175 -2.39 22.17 9.20
CA SER A 175 -1.72 23.42 8.89
C SER A 175 -0.33 23.14 8.34
N MET A 176 -0.03 23.75 7.21
CA MET A 176 1.29 23.71 6.57
C MET A 176 2.10 24.99 6.83
N ASP A 177 1.60 25.87 7.73
CA ASP A 177 2.20 27.16 8.00
C ASP A 177 3.63 27.02 8.55
N GLY A 178 4.53 27.84 8.03
CA GLY A 178 5.93 27.84 8.45
C GLY A 178 6.80 26.71 7.88
N LEU A 179 6.22 25.79 7.11
CA LEU A 179 6.97 24.72 6.43
C LEU A 179 7.43 25.19 5.05
N PRO A 180 8.75 25.33 4.76
CA PRO A 180 9.21 25.97 3.52
C PRO A 180 8.72 25.33 2.23
N PHE A 181 8.60 24.01 2.17
CA PHE A 181 8.12 23.26 1.01
C PHE A 181 6.61 23.01 1.08
N TYR A 182 6.13 22.44 2.17
CA TYR A 182 4.72 22.08 2.34
C TYR A 182 3.81 23.32 2.39
N GLY A 183 4.26 24.44 3.03
CA GLY A 183 3.51 25.70 3.08
C GLY A 183 3.35 26.39 1.72
N ARG A 184 4.07 25.94 0.68
CA ARG A 184 3.85 26.35 -0.72
C ARG A 184 2.83 25.50 -1.45
N TYR A 185 2.31 24.47 -0.77
CA TYR A 185 1.39 23.47 -1.35
C TYR A 185 1.93 22.79 -2.62
N ALA A 186 3.27 22.62 -2.68
CA ALA A 186 3.99 22.04 -3.81
C ALA A 186 4.18 20.52 -3.71
N HIS A 187 3.76 19.92 -2.60
CA HIS A 187 4.08 18.52 -2.28
C HIS A 187 3.29 17.47 -3.10
N TRP A 188 2.30 17.86 -3.91
CA TRP A 188 1.74 17.01 -4.94
C TRP A 188 2.81 16.53 -5.94
N GLN A 189 3.87 17.34 -6.14
CA GLN A 189 4.99 17.00 -7.03
C GLN A 189 5.79 15.77 -6.55
N TRP A 190 5.70 15.42 -5.28
CA TRP A 190 6.34 14.24 -4.72
C TRP A 190 5.52 12.96 -4.90
N LYS A 191 4.32 13.06 -5.46
CA LYS A 191 3.45 11.92 -5.67
C LYS A 191 3.71 11.31 -7.06
N PRO A 192 4.60 10.29 -7.17
CA PRO A 192 4.95 9.70 -8.47
C PRO A 192 3.74 9.11 -9.19
N HIS A 193 2.74 8.64 -8.45
CA HIS A 193 1.49 8.10 -8.97
C HIS A 193 0.79 9.05 -9.94
N ILE A 194 0.79 10.36 -9.67
CA ILE A 194 0.16 11.37 -10.53
C ILE A 194 0.77 11.38 -11.94
N TYR A 195 2.07 11.06 -12.05
CA TYR A 195 2.83 11.12 -13.29
C TYR A 195 2.95 9.77 -14.00
N LEU A 196 3.12 8.69 -13.22
CA LEU A 196 3.41 7.36 -13.75
C LEU A 196 2.15 6.54 -13.97
N ASN A 197 1.14 6.72 -13.12
CA ASN A 197 -0.12 5.99 -13.15
C ASN A 197 -1.28 6.96 -12.92
N PRO A 198 -1.59 7.83 -13.90
CA PRO A 198 -2.64 8.85 -13.76
C PRO A 198 -4.00 8.22 -13.43
N LEU A 199 -4.74 8.88 -12.53
CA LEU A 199 -6.08 8.48 -12.07
C LEU A 199 -6.17 7.15 -11.30
N TYR A 200 -5.03 6.53 -11.00
CA TYR A 200 -4.96 5.29 -10.22
C TYR A 200 -5.23 5.51 -8.72
N TYR A 201 -4.88 6.69 -8.18
CA TYR A 201 -4.78 6.89 -6.74
C TYR A 201 -6.09 6.68 -5.97
N ILE A 202 -7.24 6.85 -6.63
CA ILE A 202 -8.57 6.61 -6.06
C ILE A 202 -8.80 5.12 -5.74
N ASP A 203 -8.12 4.21 -6.43
CA ASP A 203 -8.26 2.77 -6.24
C ASP A 203 -7.86 2.34 -4.83
N TYR A 204 -6.89 3.02 -4.21
CA TYR A 204 -6.55 2.81 -2.81
C TYR A 204 -7.69 3.14 -1.85
N CYS A 205 -8.49 4.16 -2.14
CA CYS A 205 -9.63 4.52 -1.30
C CYS A 205 -10.75 3.47 -1.39
N MET A 206 -11.00 2.98 -2.60
CA MET A 206 -11.98 1.92 -2.84
C MET A 206 -11.55 0.64 -2.16
N ALA A 207 -10.32 0.22 -2.41
CA ALA A 207 -9.73 -0.99 -1.82
C ALA A 207 -9.65 -0.90 -0.29
N GLY A 208 -9.28 0.26 0.28
CA GLY A 208 -9.24 0.48 1.71
C GLY A 208 -10.59 0.28 2.39
N THR A 209 -11.69 0.74 1.76
CA THR A 209 -13.03 0.49 2.29
C THR A 209 -13.39 -1.00 2.28
N VAL A 210 -12.97 -1.74 1.25
CA VAL A 210 -13.15 -3.20 1.17
C VAL A 210 -12.29 -3.90 2.23
N ALA A 211 -11.03 -3.49 2.39
CA ALA A 211 -10.11 -4.05 3.38
C ALA A 211 -10.66 -3.90 4.82
N LEU A 212 -11.22 -2.73 5.16
CA LEU A 212 -11.90 -2.51 6.44
C LEU A 212 -13.11 -3.41 6.63
N GLN A 213 -13.87 -3.71 5.57
CA GLN A 213 -14.98 -4.65 5.64
C GLN A 213 -14.48 -6.09 5.84
N VAL A 214 -13.47 -6.52 5.08
CA VAL A 214 -12.83 -7.84 5.23
C VAL A 214 -12.30 -8.01 6.65
N TRP A 215 -11.61 -7.00 7.18
CA TRP A 215 -11.15 -7.00 8.56
C TRP A 215 -12.30 -7.16 9.57
N THR A 216 -13.38 -6.37 9.42
CA THR A 216 -14.55 -6.45 10.29
C THR A 216 -15.20 -7.84 10.25
N LEU A 217 -15.29 -8.45 9.08
CA LEU A 217 -15.80 -9.82 8.93
C LEU A 217 -14.88 -10.84 9.59
N SER A 218 -13.57 -10.70 9.46
CA SER A 218 -12.58 -11.59 10.07
C SER A 218 -12.61 -11.56 11.61
N LEU A 219 -13.00 -10.44 12.21
CA LEU A 219 -13.19 -10.32 13.66
C LEU A 219 -14.44 -11.08 14.14
N GLN A 220 -15.44 -11.27 13.29
CA GLN A 220 -16.67 -12.02 13.60
C GLN A 220 -16.49 -13.52 13.35
N ASP A 221 -15.88 -13.88 12.24
CA ASP A 221 -15.56 -15.26 11.87
C ASP A 221 -14.26 -15.31 11.07
N ARG A 222 -13.21 -15.87 11.67
CA ARG A 222 -11.91 -16.05 11.01
C ARG A 222 -11.90 -17.08 9.88
N LYS A 223 -12.98 -17.82 9.70
CA LYS A 223 -13.10 -18.81 8.62
C LYS A 223 -13.93 -18.29 7.44
N ALA A 224 -14.52 -17.10 7.57
CA ALA A 224 -15.25 -16.44 6.50
C ALA A 224 -14.28 -15.79 5.53
#